data_8181ad60e608fad05d2126b4112bfe80
#
_entry.id   8181ad60e608fad05d2126b4112bfe80
#
_cell.length_a   1.000
_cell.length_b   1.000
_cell.length_c   1.000
_cell.angle_alpha   90.00
_cell.angle_beta   90.00
_cell.angle_gamma   90.00
#
_symmetry.space_group_name_H-M   'P 1'
#
loop_
_entity.id
_entity.type
_entity.pdbx_description
1 polymer ?
#
loop_
_entity_poly.entity_id
_entity_poly.type
_entity_poly.pdbx_seq_one_letter_code
_entity_poly.pdbx_strand_id
1 'polypeptide(L)'
;MRCASTGWSGRRSPVNNWARTVAAAALALTVPTIAQEPSIGLPVRIDIAGGVKAANEPSVSVSETDPGQIVAAFNDWRESTGNTARIRLGVAVSLDGGATWSDFLLRPPTINQSLIEGDAMTAYDDRTGAMWAGAISFAQDGGIFVARKEPGSGSFNPAVMAHVSPEADKCWMAAGPRPNEPDSTRLYVAFNEGVIWSDDMGDTWTVPQPLGAGAGFLPRVGPNGELYIAYWDGGAEMRLHRSLDGGANFTTHLIAVRMDIWGNASFNPRFPGTFRVAPLVYFDVDHNDGTLYAVYFDTTAVIAGNYNVDLYFCKSVDRGETWTTPVVINADNDPPGDQFFPWLEVDGQGRIHIVYLDSRNTVQDDSVSPDNVHGMFDAYYMVSNDGGDSFQEFRLTPEPWDSEDDGLDRVAQFIGDYLGLSAAGNRVYPVYLSTANGDADIYTNVITFPSDADLDGDGSVGVKDLLILLGAWGPCDDCKDCLADIDGDCTVGVKDLLILLGNWG
;
A
#
# COMPACT_ATOMS: atom_id res chain seq x y z
N MET A 1 -81.74 22.71 -52.49
CA MET A 1 -81.92 22.65 -53.93
C MET A 1 -80.91 21.64 -54.50
N ARG A 2 -81.42 20.57 -55.12
CA ARG A 2 -80.82 19.62 -56.11
C ARG A 2 -79.49 19.01 -55.72
N CYS A 3 -79.42 17.71 -55.35
CA CYS A 3 -79.49 16.50 -56.21
C CYS A 3 -78.48 16.43 -57.35
N ALA A 4 -77.58 15.45 -57.30
CA ALA A 4 -77.29 14.38 -58.24
C ALA A 4 -75.95 13.74 -57.84
N SER A 5 -75.87 12.49 -57.41
CA SER A 5 -75.88 11.15 -57.98
C SER A 5 -74.75 10.92 -59.02
N THR A 6 -74.01 9.93 -58.72
CA THR A 6 -73.59 8.72 -59.44
C THR A 6 -72.09 8.58 -59.58
N GLY A 7 -71.57 7.39 -59.37
CA GLY A 7 -70.47 6.78 -60.01
C GLY A 7 -69.62 5.80 -59.21
N TRP A 8 -70.00 4.55 -59.12
CA TRP A 8 -69.19 3.44 -58.63
C TRP A 8 -68.13 3.05 -59.67
N SER A 9 -66.90 2.91 -59.28
CA SER A 9 -65.93 2.02 -59.92
C SER A 9 -64.86 1.57 -58.91
N GLY A 10 -64.93 0.27 -58.60
CA GLY A 10 -63.98 -0.34 -57.64
C GLY A 10 -62.55 -0.49 -58.18
N ARG A 11 -61.60 -0.21 -57.33
CA ARG A 11 -60.26 -0.76 -57.46
C ARG A 11 -59.85 -1.31 -56.13
N ARG A 12 -59.44 -2.59 -56.12
CA ARG A 12 -58.87 -3.30 -54.99
C ARG A 12 -57.47 -2.73 -54.74
N SER A 13 -57.21 -2.29 -53.50
CA SER A 13 -55.91 -1.97 -53.00
C SER A 13 -55.21 -3.23 -52.47
N PRO A 14 -53.92 -3.42 -52.64
CA PRO A 14 -53.20 -4.57 -52.05
C PRO A 14 -53.05 -4.44 -50.55
N VAL A 15 -53.26 -5.55 -49.86
CA VAL A 15 -53.04 -5.70 -48.41
C VAL A 15 -51.54 -5.70 -48.16
N ASN A 16 -51.00 -4.67 -47.57
CA ASN A 16 -49.65 -4.65 -47.06
C ASN A 16 -49.58 -5.41 -45.71
N ASN A 17 -49.01 -6.61 -45.75
CA ASN A 17 -48.58 -7.36 -44.58
C ASN A 17 -47.38 -6.65 -43.94
N TRP A 18 -47.61 -5.87 -42.89
CA TRP A 18 -46.57 -5.46 -41.98
C TRP A 18 -46.29 -6.57 -40.99
N ALA A 19 -45.30 -7.40 -41.25
CA ALA A 19 -44.68 -8.25 -40.22
C ALA A 19 -44.00 -7.33 -39.20
N ARG A 20 -44.58 -7.23 -38.01
CA ARG A 20 -43.94 -6.63 -36.84
C ARG A 20 -42.87 -7.59 -36.34
N THR A 21 -41.60 -7.33 -36.68
CA THR A 21 -40.44 -7.95 -36.03
C THR A 21 -40.36 -7.37 -34.63
N VAL A 22 -40.79 -8.11 -33.62
CA VAL A 22 -40.50 -7.83 -32.22
C VAL A 22 -39.06 -8.25 -31.98
N ALA A 23 -38.13 -7.29 -31.97
CA ALA A 23 -36.79 -7.53 -31.47
C ALA A 23 -36.89 -7.71 -29.96
N ALA A 24 -36.78 -8.96 -29.50
CA ALA A 24 -36.55 -9.25 -28.09
C ALA A 24 -35.14 -8.78 -27.74
N ALA A 25 -35.02 -7.64 -27.08
CA ALA A 25 -33.78 -7.26 -26.40
C ALA A 25 -33.60 -8.24 -25.23
N ALA A 26 -32.70 -9.20 -25.38
CA ALA A 26 -32.20 -9.97 -24.26
C ALA A 26 -31.41 -9.03 -23.39
N LEU A 27 -31.96 -8.61 -22.25
CA LEU A 27 -31.17 -8.05 -21.16
C LEU A 27 -30.31 -9.21 -20.66
N ALA A 28 -29.04 -9.19 -21.03
CA ALA A 28 -28.06 -10.00 -20.35
C ALA A 28 -27.94 -9.42 -18.91
N LEU A 29 -28.60 -10.10 -17.97
CA LEU A 29 -28.29 -9.93 -16.56
C LEU A 29 -26.89 -10.47 -16.38
N THR A 30 -25.89 -9.58 -16.39
CA THR A 30 -24.59 -9.89 -15.82
C THR A 30 -24.86 -10.16 -14.35
N VAL A 31 -24.84 -11.42 -13.96
CA VAL A 31 -24.70 -11.79 -12.54
C VAL A 31 -23.34 -11.20 -12.15
N PRO A 32 -23.28 -10.28 -11.19
CA PRO A 32 -21.99 -9.87 -10.70
C PRO A 32 -21.30 -11.14 -10.19
N THR A 33 -20.16 -11.47 -10.74
CA THR A 33 -19.24 -12.41 -10.10
C THR A 33 -18.99 -11.83 -8.72
N ILE A 34 -19.47 -12.50 -7.68
CA ILE A 34 -19.14 -12.15 -6.30
C ILE A 34 -17.63 -12.35 -6.25
N ALA A 35 -16.87 -11.24 -6.19
CA ALA A 35 -15.45 -11.33 -5.96
C ALA A 35 -15.27 -12.16 -4.69
N GLN A 36 -14.52 -13.24 -4.78
CA GLN A 36 -14.32 -14.14 -3.63
C GLN A 36 -13.51 -13.37 -2.59
N GLU A 37 -13.97 -13.36 -1.33
CA GLU A 37 -13.32 -12.62 -0.26
C GLU A 37 -11.90 -13.17 0.01
N PRO A 38 -10.92 -12.31 0.31
CA PRO A 38 -9.59 -12.77 0.68
C PRO A 38 -9.61 -13.53 2.01
N SER A 39 -8.71 -14.47 2.16
CA SER A 39 -8.41 -15.13 3.44
C SER A 39 -7.44 -14.26 4.24
N ILE A 40 -7.81 -13.91 5.48
CA ILE A 40 -6.96 -13.14 6.38
C ILE A 40 -6.28 -14.11 7.36
N GLY A 41 -4.95 -14.22 7.27
CA GLY A 41 -4.14 -15.00 8.21
C GLY A 41 -4.14 -14.37 9.61
N LEU A 42 -3.75 -15.14 10.62
CA LEU A 42 -3.55 -14.61 11.97
C LEU A 42 -2.33 -13.66 12.02
N PRO A 43 -2.31 -12.68 12.95
CA PRO A 43 -1.15 -11.82 13.14
C PRO A 43 0.12 -12.62 13.48
N VAL A 44 1.20 -12.33 12.80
CA VAL A 44 2.53 -12.90 13.05
C VAL A 44 3.47 -11.77 13.44
N ARG A 45 4.11 -11.87 14.61
CA ARG A 45 5.13 -10.92 15.04
C ARG A 45 6.42 -11.14 14.24
N ILE A 46 7.05 -10.07 13.73
CA ILE A 46 8.23 -10.13 12.86
C ILE A 46 9.51 -9.56 13.49
N ASP A 47 9.43 -8.77 14.54
CA ASP A 47 10.55 -8.23 15.32
C ASP A 47 10.97 -9.16 16.48
N ILE A 48 11.08 -10.43 16.21
CA ILE A 48 11.17 -11.56 17.17
C ILE A 48 12.38 -11.43 18.11
N ALA A 49 13.54 -11.00 17.60
CA ALA A 49 14.77 -10.87 18.40
C ALA A 49 14.76 -9.63 19.31
N GLY A 50 13.80 -8.71 19.14
CA GLY A 50 13.59 -7.54 20.03
C GLY A 50 13.17 -7.93 21.44
N GLY A 51 12.52 -9.07 21.61
CA GLY A 51 12.05 -9.56 22.90
C GLY A 51 10.90 -8.70 23.42
N VAL A 52 11.12 -7.99 24.54
CA VAL A 52 10.18 -7.07 25.18
C VAL A 52 10.60 -5.60 24.99
N LYS A 53 11.11 -5.27 23.84
CA LYS A 53 11.54 -3.92 23.49
C LYS A 53 10.76 -3.41 22.30
N ALA A 54 10.38 -2.15 22.37
CA ALA A 54 9.54 -1.49 21.37
C ALA A 54 10.14 -1.52 19.95
N ALA A 55 9.25 -1.60 18.97
CA ALA A 55 9.53 -1.37 17.55
C ALA A 55 8.36 -0.59 16.92
N ASN A 56 8.65 0.28 15.94
CA ASN A 56 7.61 1.03 15.21
C ASN A 56 8.12 1.52 13.85
N GLU A 57 7.30 2.27 13.12
CA GLU A 57 7.58 2.83 11.79
C GLU A 57 8.05 1.75 10.80
N PRO A 58 7.22 0.74 10.53
CA PRO A 58 7.59 -0.34 9.63
C PRO A 58 7.52 0.06 8.16
N SER A 59 8.44 -0.51 7.38
CA SER A 59 8.41 -0.54 5.91
C SER A 59 8.51 -1.98 5.45
N VAL A 60 7.90 -2.32 4.33
CA VAL A 60 7.93 -3.67 3.76
C VAL A 60 7.99 -3.62 2.25
N SER A 61 8.69 -4.58 1.64
CA SER A 61 8.70 -4.79 0.19
C SER A 61 8.74 -6.29 -0.10
N VAL A 62 7.97 -6.71 -1.09
CA VAL A 62 7.85 -8.11 -1.54
C VAL A 62 8.25 -8.21 -3.02
N SER A 63 8.74 -9.35 -3.44
CA SER A 63 8.95 -9.65 -4.86
C SER A 63 7.60 -9.91 -5.55
N GLU A 64 7.36 -9.25 -6.67
CA GLU A 64 6.18 -9.50 -7.50
C GLU A 64 6.25 -10.84 -8.23
N THR A 65 7.47 -11.34 -8.51
CA THR A 65 7.68 -12.59 -9.24
C THR A 65 7.89 -13.81 -8.32
N ASP A 66 8.25 -13.59 -7.04
CA ASP A 66 8.38 -14.62 -6.01
C ASP A 66 7.84 -14.08 -4.67
N PRO A 67 6.53 -14.13 -4.43
CA PRO A 67 5.93 -13.62 -3.18
C PRO A 67 6.45 -14.28 -1.90
N GLY A 68 7.29 -15.32 -2.01
CA GLY A 68 8.06 -15.87 -0.92
C GLY A 68 9.15 -14.95 -0.38
N GLN A 69 9.65 -14.03 -1.19
CA GLN A 69 10.79 -13.14 -0.87
C GLN A 69 10.29 -11.80 -0.31
N ILE A 70 10.42 -11.58 0.99
CA ILE A 70 9.92 -10.40 1.68
C ILE A 70 11.03 -9.79 2.53
N VAL A 71 11.14 -8.47 2.51
CA VAL A 71 11.97 -7.69 3.43
C VAL A 71 11.10 -6.66 4.15
N ALA A 72 11.20 -6.61 5.48
CA ALA A 72 10.64 -5.57 6.31
C ALA A 72 11.73 -4.88 7.11
N ALA A 73 11.54 -3.62 7.45
CA ALA A 73 12.45 -2.85 8.27
C ALA A 73 11.65 -1.97 9.24
N PHE A 74 12.20 -1.65 10.40
CA PHE A 74 11.51 -0.89 11.44
C PHE A 74 12.50 -0.23 12.39
N ASN A 75 12.05 0.80 13.09
CA ASN A 75 12.78 1.33 14.24
C ASN A 75 12.76 0.30 15.36
N ASP A 76 13.90 0.05 15.99
CA ASP A 76 14.09 -1.02 16.96
C ASP A 76 14.83 -0.54 18.21
N TRP A 77 14.23 -0.68 19.37
CA TRP A 77 14.76 -0.26 20.68
C TRP A 77 15.44 -1.40 21.45
N ARG A 78 15.71 -2.58 20.85
CA ARG A 78 16.30 -3.73 21.58
C ARG A 78 17.62 -3.45 22.29
N GLU A 79 18.37 -2.42 21.88
CA GLU A 79 19.60 -1.99 22.54
C GLU A 79 19.43 -0.90 23.59
N SER A 80 18.22 -0.41 23.80
CA SER A 80 17.94 0.61 24.82
C SER A 80 18.14 0.04 26.21
N THR A 81 18.81 0.81 27.09
CA THR A 81 19.15 0.40 28.46
C THR A 81 18.83 1.50 29.45
N GLY A 82 17.98 1.21 30.43
CA GLY A 82 17.55 2.19 31.43
C GLY A 82 17.02 3.46 30.77
N ASN A 83 17.53 4.62 31.15
CA ASN A 83 17.10 5.92 30.57
C ASN A 83 17.84 6.30 29.28
N THR A 84 18.60 5.38 28.67
CA THR A 84 19.33 5.64 27.43
C THR A 84 18.59 5.01 26.25
N ALA A 85 17.89 5.82 25.47
CA ALA A 85 17.30 5.37 24.23
C ALA A 85 18.41 5.04 23.21
N ARG A 86 18.30 3.85 22.61
CA ARG A 86 19.13 3.39 21.49
C ARG A 86 18.21 2.81 20.45
N ILE A 87 17.95 3.61 19.42
CA ILE A 87 17.11 3.22 18.31
C ILE A 87 18.02 2.73 17.18
N ARG A 88 17.69 1.59 16.61
CA ARG A 88 18.44 0.94 15.53
C ARG A 88 17.53 0.62 14.36
N LEU A 89 18.15 0.39 13.21
CA LEU A 89 17.45 -0.23 12.10
C LEU A 89 17.32 -1.72 12.35
N GLY A 90 16.11 -2.19 12.70
CA GLY A 90 15.70 -3.59 12.67
C GLY A 90 15.34 -4.00 11.24
N VAL A 91 15.76 -5.18 10.82
CA VAL A 91 15.41 -5.76 9.51
C VAL A 91 14.92 -7.17 9.71
N ALA A 92 13.77 -7.49 9.16
CA ALA A 92 13.22 -8.84 9.14
C ALA A 92 13.09 -9.35 7.70
N VAL A 93 13.45 -10.61 7.46
CA VAL A 93 13.38 -11.25 6.14
C VAL A 93 12.59 -12.54 6.24
N SER A 94 11.67 -12.75 5.33
CA SER A 94 11.02 -14.02 5.06
C SER A 94 11.40 -14.49 3.65
N LEU A 95 11.62 -15.81 3.51
CA LEU A 95 11.91 -16.48 2.23
C LEU A 95 10.87 -17.56 1.91
N ASP A 96 9.77 -17.58 2.66
CA ASP A 96 8.70 -18.59 2.58
C ASP A 96 7.29 -17.98 2.64
N GLY A 97 7.16 -16.72 2.15
CA GLY A 97 5.87 -16.03 2.05
C GLY A 97 5.28 -15.62 3.40
N GLY A 98 6.13 -15.27 4.34
CA GLY A 98 5.72 -14.78 5.65
C GLY A 98 5.44 -15.88 6.68
N ALA A 99 5.68 -17.16 6.35
CA ALA A 99 5.49 -18.27 7.29
C ALA A 99 6.54 -18.26 8.40
N THR A 100 7.80 -17.93 8.06
CA THR A 100 8.87 -17.73 9.05
C THR A 100 9.65 -16.46 8.76
N TRP A 101 10.20 -15.85 9.82
CA TRP A 101 10.96 -14.62 9.77
C TRP A 101 12.30 -14.75 10.49
N SER A 102 13.31 -14.08 9.94
CA SER A 102 14.60 -13.88 10.59
C SER A 102 14.85 -12.40 10.72
N ASP A 103 15.06 -11.89 11.96
CA ASP A 103 15.31 -10.48 12.18
C ASP A 103 16.68 -10.22 12.83
N PHE A 104 17.27 -9.08 12.51
CA PHE A 104 18.58 -8.65 12.96
C PHE A 104 18.70 -7.12 12.90
N LEU A 105 19.74 -6.57 13.50
CA LEU A 105 20.05 -5.14 13.40
C LEU A 105 21.03 -4.88 12.27
N LEU A 106 20.68 -3.94 11.40
CA LEU A 106 21.56 -3.42 10.36
C LEU A 106 22.19 -2.11 10.83
N ARG A 107 23.50 -1.95 10.57
CA ARG A 107 24.29 -0.84 11.11
C ARG A 107 24.75 0.11 10.01
N PRO A 108 24.72 1.43 10.28
CA PRO A 108 25.36 2.40 9.40
C PRO A 108 26.90 2.20 9.38
N PRO A 109 27.58 2.56 8.28
CA PRO A 109 29.02 2.43 8.15
C PRO A 109 29.82 3.52 8.89
N THR A 110 29.17 4.34 9.71
CA THR A 110 29.79 5.47 10.44
C THR A 110 30.59 5.01 11.66
N ILE A 111 31.70 5.65 11.95
CA ILE A 111 32.55 5.36 13.12
C ILE A 111 31.92 5.94 14.40
N ASN A 112 31.36 7.14 14.31
CA ASN A 112 30.68 7.82 15.41
C ASN A 112 29.20 7.54 15.35
N GLN A 113 28.80 6.28 15.64
CA GLN A 113 27.42 5.87 15.58
C GLN A 113 26.54 6.72 16.51
N SER A 114 25.47 7.27 15.96
CA SER A 114 24.39 7.82 16.76
C SER A 114 23.82 6.75 17.68
N LEU A 115 23.23 7.18 18.78
CA LEU A 115 22.36 6.32 19.57
C LEU A 115 20.96 6.19 18.91
N ILE A 116 20.70 7.02 17.91
CA ILE A 116 19.38 7.14 17.26
C ILE A 116 19.55 6.99 15.76
N GLU A 117 18.90 5.98 15.21
CA GLU A 117 18.61 5.74 13.82
C GLU A 117 17.09 5.81 13.66
N GLY A 118 16.57 6.00 12.46
CA GLY A 118 15.12 6.08 12.26
C GLY A 118 14.71 6.07 10.80
N ASP A 119 13.40 6.18 10.58
CA ASP A 119 12.78 6.21 9.26
C ASP A 119 13.20 5.00 8.40
N ALA A 120 12.87 3.82 8.87
CA ALA A 120 13.18 2.57 8.19
C ALA A 120 12.54 2.52 6.79
N MET A 121 13.32 2.15 5.79
CA MET A 121 12.87 2.03 4.41
C MET A 121 13.33 0.73 3.77
N THR A 122 12.52 0.19 2.87
CA THR A 122 12.82 -1.01 2.09
C THR A 122 12.56 -0.79 0.61
N ALA A 123 13.19 -1.60 -0.23
CA ALA A 123 12.84 -1.80 -1.63
C ALA A 123 13.15 -3.23 -2.07
N TYR A 124 12.41 -3.72 -3.04
CA TYR A 124 12.70 -4.94 -3.79
C TYR A 124 12.72 -4.63 -5.28
N ASP A 125 13.57 -5.30 -6.03
CA ASP A 125 13.61 -5.18 -7.48
C ASP A 125 13.68 -6.56 -8.15
N ASP A 126 12.62 -6.92 -8.84
CA ASP A 126 12.48 -8.21 -9.52
C ASP A 126 13.41 -8.36 -10.74
N ARG A 127 13.92 -7.26 -11.31
CA ARG A 127 14.91 -7.30 -12.43
C ARG A 127 16.23 -7.91 -11.98
N THR A 128 16.60 -7.65 -10.73
CA THR A 128 17.86 -8.11 -10.15
C THR A 128 17.67 -9.16 -9.06
N GLY A 129 16.47 -9.28 -8.50
CA GLY A 129 16.14 -10.13 -7.36
C GLY A 129 16.79 -9.65 -6.07
N ALA A 130 17.23 -8.40 -5.99
CA ALA A 130 17.87 -7.84 -4.82
C ALA A 130 16.87 -7.16 -3.88
N MET A 131 17.18 -7.23 -2.57
CA MET A 131 16.49 -6.52 -1.51
C MET A 131 17.35 -5.39 -0.97
N TRP A 132 16.74 -4.27 -0.63
CA TRP A 132 17.40 -3.16 0.08
C TRP A 132 16.67 -2.86 1.38
N ALA A 133 17.48 -2.49 2.38
CA ALA A 133 17.00 -1.89 3.62
C ALA A 133 17.90 -0.70 3.97
N GLY A 134 17.32 0.35 4.51
CA GLY A 134 18.04 1.56 4.87
C GLY A 134 17.30 2.38 5.91
N ALA A 135 17.97 3.39 6.43
CA ALA A 135 17.44 4.29 7.43
C ALA A 135 18.27 5.58 7.49
N ILE A 136 17.92 6.47 8.39
CA ILE A 136 18.70 7.64 8.78
C ILE A 136 19.51 7.32 10.03
N SER A 137 20.75 7.80 10.08
CA SER A 137 21.56 7.88 11.29
C SER A 137 21.73 9.35 11.68
N PHE A 138 21.27 9.73 12.87
CA PHE A 138 21.35 11.09 13.40
C PHE A 138 22.71 11.39 14.05
N ALA A 139 23.77 10.68 13.65
CA ALA A 139 25.14 11.01 14.03
C ALA A 139 25.62 12.29 13.34
N GLN A 140 26.66 12.93 13.85
CA GLN A 140 27.30 14.11 13.23
C GLN A 140 27.82 13.79 11.81
N ASP A 141 28.32 12.57 11.60
CA ASP A 141 28.78 12.02 10.33
C ASP A 141 27.75 11.02 9.75
N GLY A 142 26.50 11.13 10.21
CA GLY A 142 25.37 10.31 9.80
C GLY A 142 24.67 10.86 8.55
N GLY A 143 23.45 10.44 8.38
CA GLY A 143 22.60 10.71 7.22
C GLY A 143 21.96 9.43 6.73
N ILE A 144 21.66 9.33 5.46
CA ILE A 144 20.99 8.18 4.88
C ILE A 144 22.00 7.07 4.60
N PHE A 145 21.73 5.86 5.10
CA PHE A 145 22.51 4.66 4.79
C PHE A 145 21.61 3.55 4.22
N VAL A 146 22.18 2.75 3.34
CA VAL A 146 21.48 1.68 2.61
C VAL A 146 22.36 0.45 2.56
N ALA A 147 21.74 -0.72 2.72
CA ALA A 147 22.39 -2.02 2.50
C ALA A 147 21.58 -2.85 1.52
N ARG A 148 22.28 -3.72 0.78
CA ARG A 148 21.73 -4.62 -0.21
C ARG A 148 21.92 -6.06 0.20
N LYS A 149 20.91 -6.91 -0.06
CA LYS A 149 21.02 -8.36 -0.01
C LYS A 149 20.88 -8.89 -1.44
N GLU A 150 21.93 -9.56 -1.91
CA GLU A 150 21.94 -10.20 -3.23
C GLU A 150 21.04 -11.44 -3.26
N PRO A 151 20.48 -11.79 -4.43
CA PRO A 151 19.74 -13.04 -4.60
C PRO A 151 20.52 -14.25 -4.11
N GLY A 152 19.86 -15.09 -3.32
CA GLY A 152 20.49 -16.30 -2.76
C GLY A 152 21.55 -16.05 -1.66
N SER A 153 21.85 -14.78 -1.33
CA SER A 153 22.73 -14.47 -0.20
C SER A 153 22.02 -14.76 1.13
N GLY A 154 22.75 -15.27 2.10
CA GLY A 154 22.27 -15.47 3.47
C GLY A 154 22.23 -14.20 4.32
N SER A 155 22.80 -13.07 3.84
CA SER A 155 22.93 -11.83 4.62
C SER A 155 22.97 -10.61 3.72
N PHE A 156 22.69 -9.45 4.31
CA PHE A 156 22.95 -8.15 3.68
C PHE A 156 24.45 -7.87 3.59
N ASN A 157 24.85 -7.17 2.55
CA ASN A 157 26.18 -6.57 2.42
C ASN A 157 26.37 -5.48 3.49
N PRO A 158 27.60 -5.07 3.81
CA PRO A 158 27.82 -3.89 4.63
C PRO A 158 27.09 -2.66 4.03
N ALA A 159 26.47 -1.87 4.89
CA ALA A 159 25.78 -0.66 4.47
C ALA A 159 26.75 0.38 3.89
N VAL A 160 26.26 1.19 2.97
CA VAL A 160 26.93 2.38 2.40
C VAL A 160 26.20 3.64 2.82
N MET A 161 26.92 4.75 3.00
CA MET A 161 26.27 6.06 3.15
C MET A 161 25.79 6.54 1.77
N ALA A 162 24.49 6.58 1.61
CA ALA A 162 23.86 7.13 0.40
C ALA A 162 23.96 8.67 0.39
N HIS A 163 23.82 9.30 1.56
CA HIS A 163 23.97 10.74 1.73
C HIS A 163 24.44 11.05 3.16
N VAL A 164 25.39 11.96 3.28
CA VAL A 164 25.91 12.39 4.60
C VAL A 164 25.32 13.76 4.93
N SER A 165 24.39 13.78 5.88
CA SER A 165 23.81 14.99 6.46
C SER A 165 23.16 14.66 7.80
N PRO A 166 23.51 15.37 8.89
CA PRO A 166 22.84 15.20 10.18
C PRO A 166 21.41 15.77 10.21
N GLU A 167 21.00 16.48 9.17
CA GLU A 167 19.68 17.10 9.02
C GLU A 167 18.73 16.27 8.16
N ALA A 168 19.22 15.14 7.58
CA ALA A 168 18.39 14.25 6.80
C ALA A 168 17.26 13.66 7.65
N ASP A 169 16.01 13.70 7.15
CA ASP A 169 14.81 13.28 7.87
C ASP A 169 13.72 12.80 6.91
N LYS A 170 12.86 11.88 7.37
CA LYS A 170 11.70 11.34 6.64
C LYS A 170 12.04 10.77 5.27
N CYS A 171 12.85 9.70 5.26
CA CYS A 171 13.28 9.06 4.01
C CYS A 171 12.41 7.85 3.62
N TRP A 172 12.17 7.73 2.31
CA TRP A 172 11.62 6.52 1.70
C TRP A 172 12.37 6.16 0.42
N MET A 173 12.36 4.86 0.09
CA MET A 173 13.06 4.28 -1.05
C MET A 173 12.07 3.73 -2.07
N ALA A 174 12.42 3.82 -3.35
CA ALA A 174 11.78 3.10 -4.43
C ALA A 174 12.81 2.53 -5.40
N ALA A 175 12.53 1.34 -5.94
CA ALA A 175 13.27 0.74 -7.04
C ALA A 175 12.38 0.68 -8.28
N GLY A 176 12.94 0.91 -9.45
CA GLY A 176 12.16 0.83 -10.69
C GLY A 176 13.01 0.89 -11.93
N PRO A 177 12.38 0.84 -13.13
CA PRO A 177 13.10 0.91 -14.38
C PRO A 177 13.84 2.24 -14.52
N ARG A 178 15.07 2.16 -15.01
CA ARG A 178 15.83 3.35 -15.37
C ARG A 178 15.23 3.99 -16.62
N PRO A 179 15.08 5.32 -16.66
CA PRO A 179 14.56 5.99 -17.85
C PRO A 179 15.34 5.65 -19.13
N ASN A 180 14.63 5.23 -20.17
CA ASN A 180 15.17 4.76 -21.45
C ASN A 180 16.02 3.47 -21.41
N GLU A 181 16.16 2.85 -20.27
CA GLU A 181 16.85 1.57 -20.07
C GLU A 181 15.99 0.65 -19.18
N PRO A 182 14.85 0.13 -19.67
CA PRO A 182 13.84 -0.55 -18.83
C PRO A 182 14.34 -1.84 -18.17
N ASP A 183 15.38 -2.46 -18.74
CA ASP A 183 16.00 -3.65 -18.16
C ASP A 183 17.02 -3.33 -17.05
N SER A 184 17.29 -2.04 -16.82
CA SER A 184 18.21 -1.58 -15.77
C SER A 184 17.42 -0.97 -14.62
N THR A 185 17.92 -1.19 -13.40
CA THR A 185 17.29 -0.65 -12.18
C THR A 185 17.90 0.69 -11.81
N ARG A 186 17.07 1.61 -11.37
CA ARG A 186 17.44 2.80 -10.63
C ARG A 186 16.79 2.76 -9.25
N LEU A 187 17.59 3.01 -8.22
CA LEU A 187 17.10 3.22 -6.86
C LEU A 187 16.94 4.71 -6.60
N TYR A 188 15.89 5.09 -5.91
CA TYR A 188 15.64 6.44 -5.45
C TYR A 188 15.48 6.46 -3.94
N VAL A 189 16.02 7.49 -3.29
CA VAL A 189 15.67 7.85 -1.91
C VAL A 189 15.25 9.31 -1.88
N ALA A 190 14.02 9.57 -1.45
CA ALA A 190 13.50 10.92 -1.27
C ALA A 190 13.39 11.24 0.22
N PHE A 191 13.71 12.47 0.61
CA PHE A 191 13.78 12.94 1.98
C PHE A 191 13.71 14.48 2.03
N ASN A 192 13.76 15.08 3.21
CA ASN A 192 13.59 16.52 3.40
C ASN A 192 14.56 17.43 2.63
N GLU A 193 15.76 16.96 2.24
CA GLU A 193 16.71 17.75 1.47
C GLU A 193 16.58 17.54 -0.05
N GLY A 194 15.76 16.57 -0.50
CA GLY A 194 15.54 16.30 -1.91
C GLY A 194 15.42 14.83 -2.26
N VAL A 195 15.80 14.49 -3.48
CA VAL A 195 15.89 13.10 -3.95
C VAL A 195 17.28 12.78 -4.47
N ILE A 196 17.79 11.62 -4.10
CA ILE A 196 19.04 11.03 -4.60
C ILE A 196 18.71 9.74 -5.33
N TRP A 197 19.58 9.32 -6.24
CA TRP A 197 19.43 8.02 -6.91
C TRP A 197 20.78 7.35 -7.17
N SER A 198 20.70 6.04 -7.34
CA SER A 198 21.81 5.16 -7.70
C SER A 198 21.47 4.38 -8.96
N ASP A 199 22.43 4.30 -9.89
CA ASP A 199 22.38 3.52 -11.13
C ASP A 199 23.28 2.27 -11.07
N ASP A 200 23.90 2.00 -9.92
CA ASP A 200 24.87 0.92 -9.67
C ASP A 200 24.51 0.09 -8.45
N MET A 201 23.22 -0.20 -8.27
CA MET A 201 22.71 -1.08 -7.22
C MET A 201 22.93 -0.54 -5.79
N GLY A 202 23.05 0.76 -5.61
CA GLY A 202 23.23 1.41 -4.31
C GLY A 202 24.70 1.55 -3.88
N ASP A 203 25.66 1.25 -4.75
CA ASP A 203 27.08 1.39 -4.43
C ASP A 203 27.52 2.86 -4.41
N THR A 204 27.01 3.68 -5.35
CA THR A 204 27.19 5.13 -5.39
C THR A 204 25.89 5.89 -5.59
N TRP A 205 25.83 7.13 -5.11
CA TRP A 205 24.63 7.95 -5.12
C TRP A 205 24.89 9.35 -5.65
N THR A 206 23.89 9.95 -6.27
CA THR A 206 23.94 11.34 -6.72
C THR A 206 23.92 12.32 -5.53
N VAL A 207 24.23 13.59 -5.79
CA VAL A 207 23.89 14.66 -4.85
C VAL A 207 22.37 14.91 -4.86
N PRO A 208 21.79 15.40 -3.74
CA PRO A 208 20.36 15.67 -3.70
C PRO A 208 19.89 16.65 -4.78
N GLN A 209 18.85 16.25 -5.53
CA GLN A 209 18.06 17.16 -6.35
C GLN A 209 17.00 17.79 -5.44
N PRO A 210 17.02 19.11 -5.18
CA PRO A 210 16.11 19.73 -4.25
C PRO A 210 14.64 19.62 -4.68
N LEU A 211 13.76 19.32 -3.72
CA LEU A 211 12.30 19.23 -3.91
C LEU A 211 11.53 20.40 -3.27
N GLY A 212 12.21 21.29 -2.55
CA GLY A 212 11.60 22.41 -1.84
C GLY A 212 11.16 22.05 -0.42
N ALA A 213 10.35 22.91 0.20
CA ALA A 213 9.88 22.69 1.56
C ALA A 213 8.70 21.70 1.56
N GLY A 214 8.68 20.82 2.55
CA GLY A 214 7.66 19.80 2.74
C GLY A 214 8.12 18.71 3.67
N ALA A 215 7.30 17.68 3.85
CA ALA A 215 7.60 16.50 4.64
C ALA A 215 6.96 15.25 4.04
N GLY A 216 7.56 14.09 4.30
CA GLY A 216 7.02 12.83 3.86
C GLY A 216 7.10 12.65 2.34
N PHE A 217 8.26 12.92 1.76
CA PHE A 217 8.51 12.75 0.32
C PHE A 217 8.55 11.26 -0.04
N LEU A 218 7.42 10.70 -0.42
CA LEU A 218 7.26 9.30 -0.78
C LEU A 218 7.50 9.11 -2.28
N PRO A 219 8.56 8.40 -2.73
CA PRO A 219 8.81 8.14 -4.14
C PRO A 219 8.06 6.90 -4.63
N ARG A 220 7.61 6.93 -5.89
CA ARG A 220 7.13 5.78 -6.66
C ARG A 220 7.63 5.90 -8.09
N VAL A 221 7.93 4.76 -8.70
CA VAL A 221 8.43 4.70 -10.08
C VAL A 221 7.35 4.12 -10.98
N GLY A 222 6.99 4.86 -12.01
CA GLY A 222 6.02 4.41 -13.00
C GLY A 222 6.58 3.37 -13.99
N PRO A 223 5.72 2.74 -14.81
CA PRO A 223 6.09 1.62 -15.69
C PRO A 223 7.13 1.99 -16.76
N ASN A 224 7.29 3.27 -17.10
CA ASN A 224 8.27 3.73 -18.09
C ASN A 224 9.46 4.46 -17.46
N GLY A 225 9.64 4.38 -16.13
CA GLY A 225 10.69 5.07 -15.40
C GLY A 225 10.37 6.51 -15.02
N GLU A 226 9.09 6.90 -15.07
CA GLU A 226 8.64 8.15 -14.48
C GLU A 226 8.86 8.11 -12.96
N LEU A 227 9.29 9.21 -12.37
CA LEU A 227 9.39 9.35 -10.93
C LEU A 227 8.29 10.27 -10.43
N TYR A 228 7.51 9.76 -9.50
CA TYR A 228 6.48 10.50 -8.77
C TYR A 228 6.88 10.59 -7.30
N ILE A 229 6.70 11.75 -6.67
CA ILE A 229 7.00 11.95 -5.25
C ILE A 229 5.85 12.73 -4.63
N ALA A 230 5.00 12.05 -3.86
CA ALA A 230 3.95 12.73 -3.10
C ALA A 230 4.52 13.26 -1.78
N TYR A 231 3.96 14.37 -1.29
CA TYR A 231 4.41 15.00 -0.05
C TYR A 231 3.34 15.95 0.52
N TRP A 232 3.47 16.23 1.80
CA TRP A 232 2.74 17.30 2.47
C TRP A 232 3.59 18.58 2.46
N ASP A 233 2.99 19.73 2.06
CA ASP A 233 3.70 21.01 1.91
C ASP A 233 4.01 21.72 3.25
N GLY A 234 3.59 21.12 4.39
CA GLY A 234 3.70 21.72 5.71
C GLY A 234 2.55 22.67 6.05
N GLY A 235 1.61 22.89 5.12
CA GLY A 235 0.41 23.69 5.25
C GLY A 235 -0.86 22.87 5.03
N ALA A 236 -1.71 23.32 4.12
CA ALA A 236 -2.98 22.66 3.80
C ALA A 236 -2.90 21.71 2.60
N GLU A 237 -1.81 21.65 1.86
CA GLU A 237 -1.79 21.02 0.57
C GLU A 237 -1.01 19.70 0.58
N MET A 238 -1.63 18.67 -0.03
CA MET A 238 -0.98 17.44 -0.44
C MET A 238 -0.58 17.59 -1.91
N ARG A 239 0.70 17.42 -2.22
CA ARG A 239 1.27 17.71 -3.52
C ARG A 239 2.01 16.53 -4.10
N LEU A 240 2.21 16.56 -5.42
CA LEU A 240 2.99 15.60 -6.19
C LEU A 240 4.07 16.32 -6.99
N HIS A 241 5.32 15.93 -6.82
CA HIS A 241 6.36 16.17 -7.81
C HIS A 241 6.34 15.05 -8.85
N ARG A 242 6.33 15.41 -10.12
CA ARG A 242 6.41 14.48 -11.24
C ARG A 242 7.64 14.76 -12.10
N SER A 243 8.42 13.74 -12.36
CA SER A 243 9.51 13.75 -13.33
C SER A 243 9.26 12.67 -14.39
N LEU A 244 9.34 13.05 -15.67
CA LEU A 244 9.25 12.13 -16.80
C LEU A 244 10.63 11.71 -17.33
N ASP A 245 11.69 12.17 -16.69
CA ASP A 245 13.09 11.95 -17.06
C ASP A 245 13.94 11.39 -15.91
N GLY A 246 13.26 10.70 -14.96
CA GLY A 246 13.91 9.96 -13.88
C GLY A 246 14.57 10.84 -12.82
N GLY A 247 13.97 11.96 -12.48
CA GLY A 247 14.40 12.84 -11.40
C GLY A 247 15.25 14.03 -11.86
N ALA A 248 15.53 14.19 -13.16
CA ALA A 248 16.33 15.31 -13.65
C ALA A 248 15.56 16.63 -13.64
N ASN A 249 14.27 16.61 -13.97
CA ASN A 249 13.39 17.77 -13.94
C ASN A 249 12.04 17.42 -13.32
N PHE A 250 11.46 18.35 -12.58
CA PHE A 250 10.16 18.16 -11.90
C PHE A 250 9.13 19.21 -12.30
N THR A 251 7.88 18.77 -12.41
CA THR A 251 6.68 19.62 -12.31
C THR A 251 5.97 19.30 -11.01
N THR A 252 5.24 20.31 -10.47
CA THR A 252 4.54 20.14 -9.18
C THR A 252 3.05 20.30 -9.39
N HIS A 253 2.27 19.36 -8.87
CA HIS A 253 0.82 19.29 -9.00
C HIS A 253 0.15 19.22 -7.63
N LEU A 254 -1.08 19.69 -7.52
CA LEU A 254 -1.91 19.60 -6.33
C LEU A 254 -2.66 18.26 -6.35
N ILE A 255 -2.50 17.46 -5.31
CA ILE A 255 -3.30 16.24 -5.09
C ILE A 255 -4.62 16.65 -4.42
N ALA A 256 -4.54 17.28 -3.24
CA ALA A 256 -5.70 17.66 -2.43
C ALA A 256 -5.39 18.82 -1.51
N VAL A 257 -6.45 19.46 -1.01
CA VAL A 257 -6.38 20.45 0.05
C VAL A 257 -7.08 19.89 1.27
N ARG A 258 -6.40 19.88 2.40
CA ARG A 258 -6.92 19.39 3.68
C ARG A 258 -7.97 20.37 4.25
N MET A 259 -8.96 19.82 4.92
CA MET A 259 -10.05 20.58 5.55
C MET A 259 -9.58 21.25 6.84
N ASP A 260 -8.79 20.55 7.66
CA ASP A 260 -8.25 21.09 8.91
C ASP A 260 -6.76 20.77 9.04
N ILE A 261 -6.03 21.66 9.71
CA ILE A 261 -4.59 21.61 9.85
C ILE A 261 -4.25 21.52 11.32
N TRP A 262 -3.96 20.32 11.83
CA TRP A 262 -3.46 20.18 13.23
C TRP A 262 -1.93 20.14 13.32
N GLY A 263 -1.21 20.11 12.19
CA GLY A 263 0.26 20.08 12.14
C GLY A 263 0.88 18.76 12.62
N ASN A 264 2.13 18.52 12.25
CA ASN A 264 2.86 17.31 12.66
C ASN A 264 3.54 17.41 14.03
N ALA A 265 3.62 18.59 14.60
CA ALA A 265 4.40 18.83 15.83
C ALA A 265 3.52 18.89 17.08
N SER A 266 2.23 18.74 16.95
CA SER A 266 1.32 18.95 18.06
C SER A 266 0.73 17.63 18.49
N PHE A 267 0.94 17.30 19.75
CA PHE A 267 -0.02 16.45 20.45
C PHE A 267 -1.38 17.10 20.24
N ASN A 268 -2.23 16.48 19.47
CA ASN A 268 -3.56 17.01 19.29
C ASN A 268 -4.40 16.55 20.49
N PRO A 269 -4.78 17.42 21.44
CA PRO A 269 -5.56 17.03 22.61
C PRO A 269 -6.96 16.52 22.27
N ARG A 270 -7.33 16.57 20.99
CA ARG A 270 -8.64 16.12 20.47
C ARG A 270 -8.56 14.84 19.66
N PHE A 271 -7.33 14.28 19.50
CA PHE A 271 -7.10 13.00 18.86
C PHE A 271 -6.91 11.94 19.97
N PRO A 272 -7.48 10.72 19.86
CA PRO A 272 -7.30 9.70 20.88
C PRO A 272 -5.82 9.39 21.09
N GLY A 273 -5.41 9.28 22.38
CA GLY A 273 -4.01 9.05 22.76
C GLY A 273 -3.16 10.33 22.78
N THR A 274 -1.93 10.20 23.28
CA THR A 274 -1.00 11.32 23.50
C THR A 274 0.20 11.27 22.54
N PHE A 275 0.09 10.54 21.43
CA PHE A 275 1.10 10.44 20.39
C PHE A 275 0.95 11.52 19.32
N ARG A 276 2.03 11.76 18.59
CA ARG A 276 1.99 12.68 17.44
C ARG A 276 1.35 12.00 16.23
N VAL A 277 0.69 12.81 15.40
CA VAL A 277 0.05 12.37 14.16
C VAL A 277 0.57 13.23 13.01
N ALA A 278 1.39 12.65 12.14
CA ALA A 278 1.92 13.33 10.96
C ALA A 278 0.92 13.20 9.79
N PRO A 279 0.38 14.31 9.25
CA PRO A 279 -0.64 14.27 8.20
C PRO A 279 -0.03 14.05 6.82
N LEU A 280 0.52 12.88 6.60
CA LEU A 280 1.20 12.52 5.36
C LEU A 280 0.19 12.01 4.31
N VAL A 281 0.61 12.02 3.04
CA VAL A 281 -0.12 11.45 1.92
C VAL A 281 0.63 10.22 1.40
N TYR A 282 -0.12 9.17 1.13
CA TYR A 282 0.40 7.92 0.60
C TYR A 282 -0.23 7.66 -0.75
N PHE A 283 0.54 7.13 -1.69
CA PHE A 283 0.06 6.90 -3.04
C PHE A 283 0.83 5.77 -3.70
N ASP A 284 0.27 5.26 -4.79
CA ASP A 284 0.96 4.33 -5.67
C ASP A 284 0.52 4.47 -7.12
N VAL A 285 1.20 3.76 -8.00
CA VAL A 285 1.02 3.78 -9.46
C VAL A 285 0.53 2.42 -9.91
N ASP A 286 -0.60 2.37 -10.60
CA ASP A 286 -0.99 1.17 -11.34
C ASP A 286 -0.05 1.00 -12.54
N HIS A 287 0.75 -0.05 -12.53
CA HIS A 287 1.71 -0.33 -13.59
C HIS A 287 1.05 -0.82 -14.89
N ASN A 288 -0.25 -1.17 -14.86
CA ASN A 288 -0.98 -1.62 -16.04
C ASN A 288 -1.38 -0.46 -16.96
N ASP A 289 -1.77 0.69 -16.38
CA ASP A 289 -2.28 1.82 -17.15
C ASP A 289 -1.69 3.19 -16.78
N GLY A 290 -0.92 3.27 -15.70
CA GLY A 290 -0.28 4.48 -15.19
C GLY A 290 -1.21 5.37 -14.38
N THR A 291 -2.36 4.88 -13.94
CA THR A 291 -3.24 5.58 -13.00
C THR A 291 -2.55 5.73 -11.64
N LEU A 292 -2.66 6.92 -11.04
CA LEU A 292 -2.17 7.18 -9.70
C LEU A 292 -3.35 7.17 -8.72
N TYR A 293 -3.17 6.51 -7.59
CA TYR A 293 -4.13 6.48 -6.50
C TYR A 293 -3.49 7.06 -5.25
N ALA A 294 -4.21 7.94 -4.53
CA ALA A 294 -3.70 8.56 -3.32
C ALA A 294 -4.71 8.46 -2.18
N VAL A 295 -4.18 8.22 -0.98
CA VAL A 295 -4.92 8.20 0.27
C VAL A 295 -4.25 9.09 1.30
N TYR A 296 -5.04 9.81 2.07
CA TYR A 296 -4.60 10.59 3.22
C TYR A 296 -5.73 10.62 4.25
N PHE A 297 -5.48 11.16 5.42
CA PHE A 297 -6.52 11.30 6.45
C PHE A 297 -6.70 12.77 6.83
N ASP A 298 -7.94 13.13 7.15
CA ASP A 298 -8.31 14.50 7.47
C ASP A 298 -9.57 14.56 8.33
N THR A 299 -9.84 15.71 8.90
CA THR A 299 -11.03 15.96 9.70
C THR A 299 -12.26 16.08 8.80
N THR A 300 -13.22 15.18 8.99
CA THR A 300 -14.54 15.30 8.36
C THR A 300 -15.48 16.18 9.16
N ALA A 301 -15.41 16.10 10.50
CA ALA A 301 -16.25 16.88 11.41
C ALA A 301 -15.54 17.12 12.73
N VAL A 302 -16.07 18.08 13.52
CA VAL A 302 -15.71 18.27 14.94
C VAL A 302 -16.94 17.97 15.77
N ILE A 303 -16.90 16.86 16.52
CA ILE A 303 -18.01 16.35 17.33
C ILE A 303 -17.69 16.54 18.80
N ALA A 304 -18.50 17.31 19.52
CA ALA A 304 -18.31 17.63 20.95
C ALA A 304 -16.90 18.18 21.30
N GLY A 305 -16.22 18.78 20.31
CA GLY A 305 -14.87 19.33 20.48
C GLY A 305 -13.74 18.39 20.09
N ASN A 306 -14.02 17.14 19.72
CA ASN A 306 -13.07 16.19 19.17
C ASN A 306 -13.13 16.16 17.65
N TYR A 307 -12.02 15.90 17.01
CA TYR A 307 -11.98 15.63 15.56
C TYR A 307 -12.63 14.27 15.27
N ASN A 308 -13.39 14.19 14.20
CA ASN A 308 -13.72 12.94 13.52
C ASN A 308 -12.81 12.87 12.31
N VAL A 309 -11.90 11.92 12.30
CA VAL A 309 -10.86 11.79 11.28
C VAL A 309 -11.17 10.59 10.41
N ASP A 310 -11.23 10.80 9.11
CA ASP A 310 -11.54 9.79 8.11
C ASP A 310 -10.45 9.69 7.05
N LEU A 311 -10.44 8.58 6.31
CA LEU A 311 -9.57 8.36 5.16
C LEU A 311 -10.19 8.95 3.89
N TYR A 312 -9.43 9.79 3.22
CA TYR A 312 -9.79 10.39 1.94
C TYR A 312 -8.99 9.77 0.81
N PHE A 313 -9.68 9.46 -0.27
CA PHE A 313 -9.11 8.83 -1.46
C PHE A 313 -9.39 9.64 -2.71
N CYS A 314 -8.40 9.73 -3.61
CA CYS A 314 -8.55 10.31 -4.93
C CYS A 314 -7.64 9.62 -5.95
N LYS A 315 -7.94 9.78 -7.24
CA LYS A 315 -7.18 9.19 -8.34
C LYS A 315 -6.89 10.18 -9.45
N SER A 316 -5.81 9.92 -10.19
CA SER A 316 -5.39 10.66 -11.38
C SER A 316 -5.16 9.69 -12.53
N VAL A 317 -5.83 9.92 -13.66
CA VAL A 317 -5.70 9.12 -14.89
C VAL A 317 -4.82 9.82 -15.94
N ASP A 318 -4.22 10.95 -15.59
CA ASP A 318 -3.39 11.79 -16.47
C ASP A 318 -1.96 11.99 -15.92
N ARG A 319 -1.45 10.96 -15.21
CA ARG A 319 -0.10 10.97 -14.63
C ARG A 319 0.11 12.08 -13.58
N GLY A 320 -0.89 12.34 -12.76
CA GLY A 320 -0.82 13.30 -11.66
C GLY A 320 -1.00 14.76 -12.07
N GLU A 321 -1.41 15.09 -13.32
CA GLU A 321 -1.72 16.46 -13.70
C GLU A 321 -2.98 16.99 -13.01
N THR A 322 -4.04 16.16 -13.00
CA THR A 322 -5.29 16.45 -12.31
C THR A 322 -5.75 15.26 -11.46
N TRP A 323 -6.49 15.54 -10.41
CA TRP A 323 -6.99 14.56 -9.46
C TRP A 323 -8.50 14.68 -9.31
N THR A 324 -9.16 13.55 -9.08
CA THR A 324 -10.58 13.55 -8.73
C THR A 324 -10.80 14.26 -7.39
N THR A 325 -12.01 14.75 -7.14
CA THR A 325 -12.38 15.25 -5.81
C THR A 325 -12.22 14.12 -4.78
N PRO A 326 -11.49 14.33 -3.68
CA PRO A 326 -11.34 13.32 -2.65
C PRO A 326 -12.68 12.90 -2.04
N VAL A 327 -12.81 11.58 -1.77
CA VAL A 327 -14.00 11.00 -1.14
C VAL A 327 -13.58 10.21 0.10
N VAL A 328 -14.43 10.18 1.12
CA VAL A 328 -14.25 9.30 2.29
C VAL A 328 -14.50 7.85 1.86
N ILE A 329 -13.60 6.95 2.26
CA ILE A 329 -13.63 5.54 1.84
C ILE A 329 -13.82 4.55 2.98
N ASN A 330 -13.57 4.92 4.23
CA ASN A 330 -13.82 4.07 5.39
C ASN A 330 -15.30 4.00 5.74
N ALA A 331 -15.75 2.86 6.23
CA ALA A 331 -17.02 2.77 6.94
C ALA A 331 -16.86 3.33 8.34
N ASP A 332 -17.88 4.00 8.84
CA ASP A 332 -17.90 4.59 10.17
C ASP A 332 -19.00 3.98 11.03
N ASN A 333 -18.83 4.06 12.35
CA ASN A 333 -19.81 3.60 13.32
C ASN A 333 -20.56 4.79 13.96
N ASP A 334 -21.55 4.50 14.78
CA ASP A 334 -22.20 5.49 15.66
C ASP A 334 -21.98 5.06 17.14
N PRO A 335 -21.11 5.76 17.92
CA PRO A 335 -20.34 6.96 17.55
C PRO A 335 -19.20 6.68 16.58
N PRO A 336 -18.79 7.70 15.78
CA PRO A 336 -17.71 7.56 14.83
C PRO A 336 -16.34 7.31 15.49
N GLY A 337 -15.50 6.50 14.86
CA GLY A 337 -14.11 6.31 15.22
C GLY A 337 -13.17 7.16 14.36
N ASP A 338 -11.90 7.24 14.74
CA ASP A 338 -10.86 7.91 13.95
C ASP A 338 -10.06 6.90 13.12
N GLN A 339 -9.83 7.19 11.84
CA GLN A 339 -9.02 6.40 10.93
C GLN A 339 -7.82 7.23 10.46
N PHE A 340 -6.60 6.66 10.60
CA PHE A 340 -5.37 7.38 10.33
C PHE A 340 -4.20 6.46 9.99
N PHE A 341 -3.06 7.03 9.60
CA PHE A 341 -1.86 6.34 9.14
C PHE A 341 -2.15 5.29 8.06
N PRO A 342 -2.86 5.67 6.98
CA PRO A 342 -3.01 4.73 5.87
C PRO A 342 -1.67 4.46 5.20
N TRP A 343 -1.53 3.28 4.57
CA TRP A 343 -0.53 3.02 3.55
C TRP A 343 -1.21 2.35 2.38
N LEU A 344 -0.89 2.78 1.15
CA LEU A 344 -1.53 2.32 -0.07
C LEU A 344 -0.51 1.68 -1.00
N GLU A 345 -0.90 0.56 -1.64
CA GLU A 345 -0.18 -0.09 -2.73
C GLU A 345 -1.14 -0.67 -3.75
N VAL A 346 -0.73 -0.69 -5.01
CA VAL A 346 -1.47 -1.27 -6.13
C VAL A 346 -0.73 -2.49 -6.63
N ASP A 347 -1.40 -3.64 -6.67
CA ASP A 347 -0.79 -4.87 -7.15
C ASP A 347 -0.81 -5.03 -8.69
N GLY A 348 -0.15 -6.07 -9.18
CA GLY A 348 -0.07 -6.36 -10.61
C GLY A 348 -1.42 -6.67 -11.30
N GLN A 349 -2.49 -6.92 -10.54
CA GLN A 349 -3.86 -7.08 -11.03
C GLN A 349 -4.65 -5.76 -11.03
N GLY A 350 -4.06 -4.66 -10.56
CA GLY A 350 -4.71 -3.35 -10.42
C GLY A 350 -5.63 -3.25 -9.21
N ARG A 351 -5.52 -4.17 -8.23
CA ARG A 351 -6.24 -4.05 -6.97
C ARG A 351 -5.54 -3.03 -6.08
N ILE A 352 -6.35 -2.20 -5.42
CA ILE A 352 -5.85 -1.17 -4.50
C ILE A 352 -5.96 -1.71 -3.10
N HIS A 353 -4.84 -1.79 -2.39
CA HIS A 353 -4.73 -2.27 -1.02
C HIS A 353 -4.40 -1.13 -0.09
N ILE A 354 -5.07 -1.03 1.06
CA ILE A 354 -4.82 -0.01 2.08
C ILE A 354 -4.82 -0.66 3.46
N VAL A 355 -3.76 -0.42 4.27
CA VAL A 355 -3.72 -0.71 5.70
C VAL A 355 -3.82 0.60 6.47
N TYR A 356 -4.48 0.60 7.63
CA TYR A 356 -4.66 1.80 8.45
C TYR A 356 -4.97 1.45 9.90
N LEU A 357 -4.87 2.43 10.81
CA LEU A 357 -5.30 2.32 12.19
C LEU A 357 -6.71 2.90 12.37
N ASP A 358 -7.48 2.31 13.27
CA ASP A 358 -8.89 2.60 13.48
C ASP A 358 -9.29 2.50 14.95
N SER A 359 -10.02 3.47 15.45
CA SER A 359 -10.52 3.49 16.84
C SER A 359 -12.00 3.11 16.98
N ARG A 360 -12.68 2.67 15.90
CA ARG A 360 -14.13 2.41 15.88
C ARG A 360 -14.62 1.35 16.89
N ASN A 361 -13.75 0.42 17.29
CA ASN A 361 -14.09 -0.63 18.25
C ASN A 361 -13.80 -0.22 19.71
N THR A 362 -13.37 1.01 19.92
CA THR A 362 -13.05 1.54 21.24
C THR A 362 -14.33 1.96 21.94
N VAL A 363 -14.58 1.43 23.14
CA VAL A 363 -15.57 2.00 24.04
C VAL A 363 -14.90 3.23 24.67
N GLN A 364 -15.25 4.42 24.20
CA GLN A 364 -14.82 5.64 24.86
C GLN A 364 -15.41 5.64 26.27
N ASP A 365 -14.59 5.48 27.29
CA ASP A 365 -15.00 5.66 28.69
C ASP A 365 -14.94 7.15 29.01
N ASP A 366 -16.03 7.86 28.75
CA ASP A 366 -16.20 9.29 29.09
C ASP A 366 -16.11 9.55 30.63
N SER A 367 -15.98 8.51 31.45
CA SER A 367 -15.84 8.63 32.90
C SER A 367 -14.40 8.89 33.35
N VAL A 368 -13.42 8.73 32.45
CA VAL A 368 -12.02 9.06 32.70
C VAL A 368 -11.79 10.52 32.33
N SER A 369 -11.00 11.25 33.11
CA SER A 369 -10.65 12.66 32.91
C SER A 369 -10.35 12.95 31.43
N PRO A 370 -10.74 14.11 30.87
CA PRO A 370 -10.37 14.49 29.51
C PRO A 370 -8.86 14.52 29.24
N ASP A 371 -8.04 14.37 30.28
CA ASP A 371 -6.59 14.25 30.18
C ASP A 371 -6.09 12.78 30.12
N ASN A 372 -6.99 11.78 30.10
CA ASN A 372 -6.70 10.35 30.11
C ASN A 372 -7.59 9.59 29.11
N VAL A 373 -7.63 10.05 27.87
CA VAL A 373 -8.27 9.30 26.80
C VAL A 373 -7.29 8.23 26.34
N HIS A 374 -7.50 6.99 26.77
CA HIS A 374 -6.77 5.84 26.27
C HIS A 374 -7.03 5.70 24.76
N GLY A 375 -5.98 5.80 23.96
CA GLY A 375 -6.06 5.56 22.52
C GLY A 375 -6.06 4.07 22.24
N MET A 376 -7.25 3.46 22.22
CA MET A 376 -7.41 2.06 21.80
C MET A 376 -7.57 1.99 20.30
N PHE A 377 -6.78 1.16 19.64
CA PHE A 377 -6.77 1.04 18.19
C PHE A 377 -6.76 -0.40 17.71
N ASP A 378 -7.22 -0.57 16.48
CA ASP A 378 -7.09 -1.78 15.68
C ASP A 378 -6.32 -1.45 14.40
N ALA A 379 -5.64 -2.44 13.84
CA ALA A 379 -5.23 -2.38 12.45
C ALA A 379 -6.34 -2.94 11.56
N TYR A 380 -6.63 -2.22 10.48
CA TYR A 380 -7.59 -2.59 9.46
C TYR A 380 -6.92 -2.65 8.10
N TYR A 381 -7.50 -3.43 7.24
CA TYR A 381 -7.15 -3.55 5.84
C TYR A 381 -8.39 -3.33 4.99
N MET A 382 -8.23 -2.63 3.86
CA MET A 382 -9.27 -2.54 2.85
C MET A 382 -8.72 -2.81 1.46
N VAL A 383 -9.60 -3.26 0.57
CA VAL A 383 -9.27 -3.54 -0.83
C VAL A 383 -10.35 -3.03 -1.77
N SER A 384 -9.92 -2.50 -2.90
CA SER A 384 -10.79 -2.19 -4.05
C SER A 384 -10.36 -3.02 -5.26
N ASN A 385 -11.35 -3.63 -5.93
CA ASN A 385 -11.18 -4.39 -7.17
C ASN A 385 -11.75 -3.65 -8.39
N ASP A 386 -12.17 -2.38 -8.23
CA ASP A 386 -12.89 -1.60 -9.23
C ASP A 386 -12.31 -0.18 -9.42
N GLY A 387 -10.99 -0.05 -9.17
CA GLY A 387 -10.27 1.22 -9.35
C GLY A 387 -10.66 2.30 -8.35
N GLY A 388 -11.05 1.91 -7.13
CA GLY A 388 -11.39 2.80 -6.02
C GLY A 388 -12.83 3.29 -6.03
N ASP A 389 -13.72 2.67 -6.81
CA ASP A 389 -15.15 3.02 -6.81
C ASP A 389 -15.90 2.41 -5.60
N SER A 390 -15.38 1.27 -5.07
CA SER A 390 -15.84 0.67 -3.80
C SER A 390 -14.68 -0.01 -3.06
N PHE A 391 -14.83 -0.15 -1.73
CA PHE A 391 -13.84 -0.81 -0.86
C PHE A 391 -14.52 -1.83 0.06
N GLN A 392 -13.83 -2.95 0.29
CA GLN A 392 -14.16 -3.93 1.31
C GLN A 392 -13.18 -3.82 2.47
N GLU A 393 -13.66 -3.82 3.71
CA GLU A 393 -12.85 -3.65 4.92
C GLU A 393 -12.75 -4.92 5.73
N PHE A 394 -11.57 -5.17 6.33
CA PHE A 394 -11.27 -6.33 7.17
C PHE A 394 -10.46 -5.89 8.39
N ARG A 395 -10.87 -6.32 9.58
CA ARG A 395 -10.09 -6.13 10.79
C ARG A 395 -8.92 -7.12 10.83
N LEU A 396 -7.71 -6.64 11.11
CA LEU A 396 -6.49 -7.46 11.17
C LEU A 396 -6.17 -7.92 12.59
N THR A 397 -6.36 -7.05 13.57
CA THR A 397 -6.09 -7.34 14.99
C THR A 397 -7.27 -8.10 15.62
N PRO A 398 -7.03 -9.16 16.39
CA PRO A 398 -8.11 -9.89 17.06
C PRO A 398 -8.79 -9.07 18.17
N GLU A 399 -8.03 -8.20 18.84
CA GLU A 399 -8.48 -7.31 19.91
C GLU A 399 -7.84 -5.94 19.74
N PRO A 400 -8.48 -4.85 20.19
CA PRO A 400 -7.88 -3.53 20.18
C PRO A 400 -6.71 -3.46 21.17
N TRP A 401 -5.74 -2.61 20.86
CA TRP A 401 -4.55 -2.40 21.67
C TRP A 401 -4.45 -0.94 22.14
N ASP A 402 -3.78 -0.71 23.27
CA ASP A 402 -3.64 0.61 23.90
C ASP A 402 -2.35 1.30 23.44
N SER A 403 -2.45 2.50 22.86
CA SER A 403 -1.28 3.29 22.43
C SER A 403 -0.40 3.75 23.61
N GLU A 404 -0.92 3.71 24.86
CA GLU A 404 -0.14 4.05 26.05
C GLU A 404 0.85 2.95 26.46
N ASP A 405 0.62 1.72 26.00
CA ASP A 405 1.50 0.57 26.25
C ASP A 405 2.65 0.48 25.20
N ASP A 406 3.17 1.61 24.71
CA ASP A 406 4.21 1.65 23.69
C ASP A 406 5.60 1.13 24.15
N GLY A 407 5.79 0.88 25.42
CA GLY A 407 7.04 0.35 26.00
C GLY A 407 8.20 1.34 26.02
N LEU A 408 7.99 2.64 25.71
CA LEU A 408 9.07 3.61 25.54
C LEU A 408 9.40 4.42 26.81
N ASP A 409 8.64 4.27 27.90
CA ASP A 409 8.87 4.95 29.20
C ASP A 409 9.17 6.45 29.08
N ARG A 410 8.30 7.18 28.36
CA ARG A 410 8.38 8.63 28.16
C ARG A 410 7.04 9.33 28.33
N VAL A 411 7.07 10.65 28.49
CA VAL A 411 5.89 11.47 28.80
C VAL A 411 4.86 11.45 27.68
N ALA A 412 5.30 11.26 26.44
CA ALA A 412 4.42 11.19 25.27
C ALA A 412 4.70 9.90 24.50
N GLN A 413 3.65 9.20 24.16
CA GLN A 413 3.71 7.96 23.40
C GLN A 413 4.25 8.22 21.98
N PHE A 414 4.83 7.18 21.42
CA PHE A 414 5.29 7.22 20.03
C PHE A 414 5.03 5.88 19.34
N ILE A 415 3.89 5.79 18.72
CA ILE A 415 3.50 4.63 17.92
C ILE A 415 4.01 4.70 16.47
N GLY A 416 4.91 5.65 16.16
CA GLY A 416 5.39 5.92 14.80
C GLY A 416 4.55 6.96 14.07
N ASP A 417 4.92 7.23 12.82
CA ASP A 417 4.24 8.18 11.94
C ASP A 417 3.56 7.49 10.74
N TYR A 418 3.83 6.20 10.52
CA TYR A 418 3.34 5.44 9.36
C TYR A 418 3.31 3.93 9.62
N LEU A 419 2.61 3.22 8.74
CA LEU A 419 2.58 1.76 8.60
C LEU A 419 3.29 1.35 7.31
N GLY A 420 3.29 0.04 7.00
CA GLY A 420 3.78 -0.51 5.74
C GLY A 420 2.79 -1.49 5.12
N LEU A 421 2.82 -1.60 3.81
CA LEU A 421 2.08 -2.63 3.08
C LEU A 421 2.84 -2.95 1.81
N SER A 422 2.86 -4.22 1.42
CA SER A 422 3.33 -4.64 0.10
C SER A 422 2.50 -5.81 -0.40
N ALA A 423 2.27 -5.85 -1.72
CA ALA A 423 1.40 -6.82 -2.37
C ALA A 423 2.08 -7.42 -3.59
N ALA A 424 1.93 -8.73 -3.79
CA ALA A 424 2.45 -9.43 -4.95
C ALA A 424 1.64 -10.69 -5.27
N GLY A 425 1.33 -10.88 -6.54
CA GLY A 425 0.52 -12.00 -6.98
C GLY A 425 -0.85 -12.02 -6.30
N ASN A 426 -1.15 -13.07 -5.57
CA ASN A 426 -2.38 -13.20 -4.80
C ASN A 426 -2.19 -12.94 -3.29
N ARG A 427 -1.04 -12.40 -2.87
CA ARG A 427 -0.71 -12.19 -1.45
C ARG A 427 -0.48 -10.72 -1.13
N VAL A 428 -0.90 -10.33 0.07
CA VAL A 428 -0.71 -8.97 0.61
C VAL A 428 -0.15 -9.08 2.02
N TYR A 429 0.79 -8.21 2.34
CA TYR A 429 1.52 -8.18 3.59
C TYR A 429 1.41 -6.78 4.22
N PRO A 430 0.28 -6.47 4.92
CA PRO A 430 0.22 -5.30 5.77
C PRO A 430 1.19 -5.47 6.94
N VAL A 431 1.97 -4.43 7.25
CA VAL A 431 2.88 -4.42 8.39
C VAL A 431 2.54 -3.23 9.27
N TYR A 432 2.23 -3.51 10.52
CA TYR A 432 1.72 -2.54 11.48
C TYR A 432 2.27 -2.81 12.87
N LEU A 433 2.16 -1.83 13.75
CA LEU A 433 2.47 -2.03 15.15
C LEU A 433 1.22 -2.46 15.94
N SER A 434 1.46 -3.16 17.05
CA SER A 434 0.46 -3.44 18.08
C SER A 434 1.14 -3.52 19.42
N THR A 435 0.50 -2.99 20.46
CA THR A 435 0.97 -3.02 21.85
C THR A 435 0.34 -4.14 22.67
N ALA A 436 -0.37 -5.07 22.03
CA ALA A 436 -1.13 -6.14 22.71
C ALA A 436 -0.29 -7.01 23.67
N ASN A 437 1.04 -7.01 23.52
CA ASN A 437 1.96 -7.73 24.42
C ASN A 437 2.54 -6.85 25.55
N GLY A 438 2.14 -5.57 25.66
CA GLY A 438 2.61 -4.62 26.67
C GLY A 438 3.80 -3.76 26.25
N ASP A 439 4.20 -3.84 24.98
CA ASP A 439 5.13 -2.95 24.28
C ASP A 439 4.78 -2.93 22.79
N ALA A 440 5.27 -1.93 22.05
CA ALA A 440 5.02 -1.83 20.63
C ALA A 440 5.85 -2.86 19.86
N ASP A 441 5.19 -3.81 19.23
CA ASP A 441 5.78 -4.86 18.39
C ASP A 441 5.30 -4.74 16.96
N ILE A 442 6.05 -5.27 16.00
CA ILE A 442 5.70 -5.26 14.59
C ILE A 442 5.05 -6.58 14.18
N TYR A 443 3.87 -6.46 13.59
CA TYR A 443 3.07 -7.60 13.12
C TYR A 443 2.76 -7.52 11.64
N THR A 444 2.52 -8.68 11.04
CA THR A 444 1.94 -8.83 9.71
C THR A 444 0.86 -9.90 9.71
N ASN A 445 -0.11 -9.79 8.80
CA ASN A 445 -1.03 -10.86 8.44
C ASN A 445 -0.73 -11.24 6.98
N VAL A 446 -0.62 -12.53 6.68
CA VAL A 446 -0.61 -12.95 5.27
C VAL A 446 -2.06 -12.94 4.79
N ILE A 447 -2.39 -12.02 3.89
CA ILE A 447 -3.69 -11.95 3.24
C ILE A 447 -3.57 -12.65 1.90
N THR A 448 -4.45 -13.62 1.63
CA THR A 448 -4.40 -14.40 0.40
C THR A 448 -5.71 -14.25 -0.36
N PHE A 449 -5.61 -13.79 -1.60
CA PHE A 449 -6.74 -13.76 -2.53
C PHE A 449 -6.88 -15.12 -3.19
N PRO A 450 -8.11 -15.56 -3.48
CA PRO A 450 -8.33 -16.71 -4.32
C PRO A 450 -7.65 -16.53 -5.68
N SER A 451 -7.06 -17.59 -6.17
CA SER A 451 -6.43 -17.60 -7.49
C SER A 451 -7.31 -18.33 -8.48
N ASP A 452 -7.54 -17.77 -9.66
CA ASP A 452 -8.21 -18.46 -10.75
C ASP A 452 -7.46 -19.73 -11.20
N ALA A 453 -6.19 -19.85 -10.79
CA ALA A 453 -5.37 -21.04 -11.01
C ALA A 453 -5.53 -22.12 -9.94
N ASP A 454 -6.23 -21.86 -8.83
CA ASP A 454 -6.67 -22.84 -7.83
C ASP A 454 -7.94 -23.52 -8.33
N LEU A 455 -7.76 -24.51 -9.19
CA LEU A 455 -8.83 -25.15 -9.92
C LEU A 455 -9.61 -26.18 -9.09
N ASP A 456 -9.02 -26.69 -8.00
CA ASP A 456 -9.72 -27.60 -7.07
C ASP A 456 -10.30 -26.88 -5.84
N GLY A 457 -10.01 -25.59 -5.67
CA GLY A 457 -10.55 -24.74 -4.61
C GLY A 457 -10.02 -25.08 -3.22
N ASP A 458 -8.82 -25.69 -3.11
CA ASP A 458 -8.24 -26.07 -1.81
C ASP A 458 -7.43 -24.93 -1.16
N GLY A 459 -7.34 -23.76 -1.82
CA GLY A 459 -6.67 -22.55 -1.35
C GLY A 459 -5.19 -22.48 -1.72
N SER A 460 -4.69 -23.41 -2.53
CA SER A 460 -3.31 -23.41 -3.02
C SER A 460 -3.24 -23.88 -4.47
N VAL A 461 -2.35 -23.29 -5.26
CA VAL A 461 -2.11 -23.72 -6.65
C VAL A 461 -1.03 -24.78 -6.66
N GLY A 462 -1.38 -26.03 -7.02
CA GLY A 462 -0.48 -27.15 -6.86
C GLY A 462 -0.65 -28.25 -7.91
N VAL A 463 -0.19 -29.44 -7.55
CA VAL A 463 -0.21 -30.61 -8.47
C VAL A 463 -1.62 -31.00 -8.90
N LYS A 464 -2.64 -30.82 -8.06
CA LYS A 464 -4.02 -31.18 -8.39
C LYS A 464 -4.58 -30.24 -9.47
N ASP A 465 -4.32 -28.95 -9.33
CA ASP A 465 -4.74 -27.91 -10.30
C ASP A 465 -4.09 -28.15 -11.66
N LEU A 466 -2.78 -28.48 -11.64
CA LEU A 466 -2.08 -28.86 -12.86
C LEU A 466 -2.71 -30.09 -13.52
N LEU A 467 -3.12 -31.08 -12.75
CA LEU A 467 -3.78 -32.28 -13.28
C LEU A 467 -5.18 -31.96 -13.83
N ILE A 468 -5.93 -31.05 -13.21
CA ILE A 468 -7.22 -30.55 -13.72
C ILE A 468 -7.00 -29.81 -15.04
N LEU A 469 -6.06 -28.87 -15.09
CA LEU A 469 -5.71 -28.14 -16.31
C LEU A 469 -5.29 -29.07 -17.45
N LEU A 470 -4.38 -30.00 -17.19
CA LEU A 470 -3.93 -30.97 -18.20
C LEU A 470 -5.06 -31.90 -18.65
N GLY A 471 -5.99 -32.22 -17.75
CA GLY A 471 -7.19 -33.03 -18.06
C GLY A 471 -8.21 -32.33 -18.95
N ALA A 472 -8.23 -30.99 -18.93
CA ALA A 472 -9.12 -30.14 -19.71
C ALA A 472 -8.46 -29.60 -21.00
N TRP A 473 -7.24 -30.00 -21.33
CA TRP A 473 -6.44 -29.44 -22.42
C TRP A 473 -7.14 -29.49 -23.78
N GLY A 474 -7.30 -28.37 -24.44
CA GLY A 474 -7.91 -28.21 -25.74
C GLY A 474 -9.03 -27.15 -25.75
N PRO A 475 -9.80 -27.07 -26.87
CA PRO A 475 -10.91 -26.11 -26.95
C PRO A 475 -12.00 -26.42 -25.92
N CYS A 476 -12.52 -25.40 -25.28
CA CYS A 476 -13.64 -25.50 -24.38
C CYS A 476 -14.97 -25.78 -25.13
N ASP A 477 -15.78 -26.66 -24.63
CA ASP A 477 -17.13 -26.93 -25.18
C ASP A 477 -18.09 -25.74 -24.93
N ASP A 478 -17.92 -25.05 -23.78
CA ASP A 478 -18.57 -23.79 -23.44
C ASP A 478 -17.53 -22.91 -22.72
N CYS A 479 -17.23 -21.75 -23.32
CA CYS A 479 -16.25 -20.80 -22.78
C CYS A 479 -16.62 -20.25 -21.40
N LYS A 480 -17.89 -20.29 -21.01
CA LYS A 480 -18.34 -19.77 -19.72
C LYS A 480 -18.20 -20.77 -18.57
N ASP A 481 -18.14 -22.04 -18.89
CA ASP A 481 -18.09 -23.14 -17.92
C ASP A 481 -16.75 -23.90 -17.99
N CYS A 482 -15.71 -23.30 -18.56
CA CYS A 482 -14.40 -23.90 -18.74
C CYS A 482 -13.43 -23.44 -17.63
N LEU A 483 -13.50 -24.07 -16.47
CA LEU A 483 -12.73 -23.69 -15.28
C LEU A 483 -11.22 -23.61 -15.50
N ALA A 484 -10.67 -24.43 -16.38
CA ALA A 484 -9.24 -24.47 -16.66
C ALA A 484 -8.78 -23.52 -17.78
N ASP A 485 -9.70 -22.77 -18.39
CA ASP A 485 -9.43 -21.67 -19.32
C ASP A 485 -9.21 -20.39 -18.51
N ILE A 486 -8.01 -20.26 -17.95
CA ILE A 486 -7.67 -19.22 -16.97
C ILE A 486 -7.53 -17.86 -17.66
N ASP A 487 -7.06 -17.83 -18.92
CA ASP A 487 -6.90 -16.59 -19.69
C ASP A 487 -8.16 -16.16 -20.46
N GLY A 488 -9.21 -16.98 -20.44
CA GLY A 488 -10.52 -16.68 -21.03
C GLY A 488 -10.54 -16.69 -22.57
N ASP A 489 -9.58 -17.33 -23.24
CA ASP A 489 -9.49 -17.37 -24.71
C ASP A 489 -10.30 -18.53 -25.33
N CYS A 490 -11.08 -19.24 -24.53
CA CYS A 490 -11.88 -20.42 -24.90
C CYS A 490 -11.06 -21.67 -25.25
N THR A 491 -9.83 -21.74 -24.82
CA THR A 491 -8.95 -22.88 -25.10
C THR A 491 -7.99 -23.11 -23.95
N VAL A 492 -8.10 -24.22 -23.26
CA VAL A 492 -7.09 -24.60 -22.25
C VAL A 492 -5.79 -24.98 -22.96
N GLY A 493 -4.73 -24.19 -22.75
CA GLY A 493 -3.49 -24.29 -23.48
C GLY A 493 -2.23 -23.87 -22.72
N VAL A 494 -1.22 -23.45 -23.48
CA VAL A 494 0.09 -23.09 -22.92
C VAL A 494 0.02 -21.86 -22.05
N LYS A 495 -0.85 -20.89 -22.36
CA LYS A 495 -0.98 -19.67 -21.55
C LYS A 495 -1.58 -19.97 -20.19
N ASP A 496 -2.65 -20.77 -20.12
CA ASP A 496 -3.26 -21.21 -18.86
C ASP A 496 -2.25 -21.97 -18.00
N LEU A 497 -1.45 -22.84 -18.62
CA LEU A 497 -0.36 -23.53 -17.93
C LEU A 497 0.68 -22.55 -17.38
N LEU A 498 1.04 -21.53 -18.12
CA LEU A 498 2.00 -20.52 -17.66
C LEU A 498 1.42 -19.68 -16.51
N ILE A 499 0.12 -19.31 -16.56
CA ILE A 499 -0.57 -18.63 -15.48
C ILE A 499 -0.61 -19.52 -14.24
N LEU A 500 -0.98 -20.81 -14.38
CA LEU A 500 -1.00 -21.74 -13.26
C LEU A 500 0.39 -21.91 -12.64
N LEU A 501 1.44 -22.07 -13.45
CA LEU A 501 2.81 -22.19 -12.94
C LEU A 501 3.33 -20.89 -12.31
N GLY A 502 2.88 -19.73 -12.78
CA GLY A 502 3.19 -18.44 -12.18
C GLY A 502 2.51 -18.18 -10.84
N ASN A 503 1.44 -18.93 -10.52
CA ASN A 503 0.71 -18.87 -9.25
C ASN A 503 1.00 -20.08 -8.34
N TRP A 504 2.03 -20.87 -8.63
CA TRP A 504 2.35 -22.10 -7.91
C TRP A 504 2.78 -21.84 -6.46
N GLY A 505 2.05 -22.43 -5.47
CA GLY A 505 2.41 -22.35 -4.04
C GLY A 505 1.28 -22.04 -3.09
#